data_75e0e08b21ae64323eaa1bc8b11e319e
#
_entry.id   75e0e08b21ae64323eaa1bc8b11e319e
#
_cell.length_a   1.000
_cell.length_b   1.000
_cell.length_c   1.000
_cell.angle_alpha   90.00
_cell.angle_beta   90.00
_cell.angle_gamma   90.00
#
_symmetry.space_group_name_H-M   'P 1'
#
loop_
_entity.id
_entity.type
_entity.pdbx_description
1 polymer ?
#
loop_
_entity_poly.entity_id
_entity_poly.type
_entity_poly.pdbx_seq_one_letter_code
_entity_poly.pdbx_strand_id
1 'polypeptide(L)'
;MSFFDGNARSPMSAGVSRVGTAQYDAGLRAYMLGIYNHMTLGLAISAFVAVGAYMLAASNPGVRLALYGSPLRWIIMLAPLGFVMFMSFRFDRVSYQSLLFTFWAFAAVMGLSLSTWFLVFKVGSIIQVFFVTAAAFGGLSLYGYTTRKSLSAMGAFMAMGLIGLIVAMLINLFVQSSAFQFALNIIGVVIFAGLTAWDTQRLKDSYDQVAHDGTLMAKYSLMGALTLYLNFINLFQFLLSIMGNRNN
;
A
#
# COMPACT_ATOMS: atom_id res chain seq x y z
N MET A 1 48.42 13.61 48.93
CA MET A 1 48.46 14.65 47.88
C MET A 1 48.75 13.95 46.58
N SER A 2 47.75 13.77 45.75
CA SER A 2 47.94 13.53 44.32
C SER A 2 46.57 13.62 43.64
N PHE A 3 46.39 14.72 42.97
CA PHE A 3 45.27 15.00 42.08
C PHE A 3 45.53 14.32 40.73
N PHE A 4 44.64 13.54 40.20
CA PHE A 4 44.45 13.34 38.79
C PHE A 4 42.97 13.08 38.51
N ASP A 5 42.27 14.19 38.31
CA ASP A 5 40.98 14.24 37.65
C ASP A 5 41.28 14.34 36.15
N GLY A 6 40.91 13.29 35.40
CA GLY A 6 41.24 13.16 33.98
C GLY A 6 40.08 12.55 33.19
N ASN A 7 38.86 13.09 33.34
CA ASN A 7 37.75 12.70 32.48
C ASN A 7 37.54 13.72 31.35
N ALA A 8 38.61 13.95 30.58
CA ALA A 8 38.50 14.65 29.31
C ALA A 8 37.93 13.71 28.26
N ARG A 9 36.60 13.74 28.10
CA ARG A 9 35.96 13.12 26.96
C ARG A 9 36.50 13.78 25.69
N SER A 10 37.28 13.07 24.92
CA SER A 10 37.88 13.51 23.68
C SER A 10 36.83 14.05 22.71
N PRO A 11 37.01 15.26 22.12
CA PRO A 11 36.09 15.82 21.14
C PRO A 11 35.85 14.92 19.91
N MET A 12 36.78 14.00 19.63
CA MET A 12 36.68 12.99 18.54
C MET A 12 35.54 12.01 18.71
N SER A 13 35.21 11.56 19.93
CA SER A 13 34.14 10.59 20.14
C SER A 13 32.74 11.17 19.87
N ALA A 14 32.56 12.48 20.15
CA ALA A 14 31.32 13.19 19.88
C ALA A 14 31.09 13.43 18.36
N GLY A 15 32.15 13.62 17.59
CA GLY A 15 32.13 13.82 16.14
C GLY A 15 31.76 12.52 15.40
N VAL A 16 32.39 11.40 15.77
CA VAL A 16 32.11 10.08 15.17
C VAL A 16 30.69 9.63 15.45
N SER A 17 30.16 9.84 16.66
CA SER A 17 28.77 9.53 17.00
C SER A 17 27.76 10.33 16.17
N ARG A 18 28.01 11.63 15.93
CA ARG A 18 27.12 12.50 15.14
C ARG A 18 27.12 12.16 13.64
N VAL A 19 28.28 11.79 13.10
CA VAL A 19 28.39 11.36 11.70
C VAL A 19 27.65 10.05 11.49
N GLY A 20 27.77 9.09 12.42
CA GLY A 20 27.05 7.82 12.35
C GLY A 20 25.53 7.98 12.40
N THR A 21 25.01 8.85 13.26
CA THR A 21 23.57 9.14 13.34
C THR A 21 23.06 9.85 12.09
N ALA A 22 23.77 10.84 11.58
CA ALA A 22 23.38 11.55 10.37
C ALA A 22 23.37 10.64 9.13
N GLN A 23 24.33 9.72 9.03
CA GLN A 23 24.37 8.72 7.94
C GLN A 23 23.22 7.71 8.05
N TYR A 24 22.89 7.25 9.26
CA TYR A 24 21.74 6.40 9.52
C TYR A 24 20.43 7.08 9.13
N ASP A 25 20.22 8.32 9.56
CA ASP A 25 19.02 9.09 9.27
C ASP A 25 18.86 9.33 7.76
N ALA A 26 19.97 9.60 7.05
CA ALA A 26 19.95 9.76 5.59
C ALA A 26 19.59 8.44 4.88
N GLY A 27 20.13 7.30 5.33
CA GLY A 27 19.82 5.98 4.80
C GLY A 27 18.38 5.57 5.03
N LEU A 28 17.87 5.74 6.24
CA LEU A 28 16.46 5.50 6.57
C LEU A 28 15.53 6.35 5.70
N ARG A 29 15.85 7.63 5.53
CA ARG A 29 15.06 8.52 4.67
C ARG A 29 15.07 8.04 3.22
N ALA A 30 16.23 7.66 2.68
CA ALA A 30 16.33 7.13 1.32
C ALA A 30 15.52 5.84 1.14
N TYR A 31 15.57 4.93 2.12
CA TYR A 31 14.79 3.70 2.14
C TYR A 31 13.28 3.98 2.11
N MET A 32 12.77 4.83 2.99
CA MET A 32 11.35 5.18 3.04
C MET A 32 10.89 5.92 1.78
N LEU A 33 11.72 6.85 1.25
CA LEU A 33 11.44 7.50 -0.03
C LEU A 33 11.38 6.48 -1.18
N GLY A 34 12.24 5.46 -1.18
CA GLY A 34 12.20 4.35 -2.14
C GLY A 34 10.86 3.62 -2.11
N ILE A 35 10.34 3.32 -0.91
CA ILE A 35 9.02 2.68 -0.72
C ILE A 35 7.91 3.53 -1.34
N TYR A 36 7.84 4.82 -0.98
CA TYR A 36 6.80 5.71 -1.49
C TYR A 36 6.91 5.96 -2.99
N ASN A 37 8.13 6.05 -3.54
CA ASN A 37 8.35 6.21 -4.98
C ASN A 37 7.83 5.00 -5.77
N HIS A 38 8.16 3.78 -5.35
CA HIS A 38 7.63 2.57 -5.99
C HIS A 38 6.11 2.48 -5.86
N MET A 39 5.55 2.78 -4.67
CA MET A 39 4.10 2.80 -4.46
C MET A 39 3.42 3.82 -5.38
N THR A 40 3.91 5.05 -5.45
CA THR A 40 3.34 6.12 -6.28
C THR A 40 3.41 5.76 -7.76
N LEU A 41 4.55 5.20 -8.22
CA LEU A 41 4.69 4.71 -9.59
C LEU A 41 3.68 3.58 -9.88
N GLY A 42 3.52 2.63 -8.96
CA GLY A 42 2.51 1.57 -9.07
C GLY A 42 1.09 2.12 -9.19
N LEU A 43 0.72 3.11 -8.35
CA LEU A 43 -0.58 3.78 -8.43
C LEU A 43 -0.76 4.51 -9.76
N ALA A 44 0.27 5.19 -10.25
CA ALA A 44 0.25 5.86 -11.56
C ALA A 44 0.03 4.87 -12.70
N ILE A 45 0.77 3.75 -12.73
CA ILE A 45 0.59 2.67 -13.72
C ILE A 45 -0.85 2.17 -13.68
N SER A 46 -1.39 1.89 -12.49
CA SER A 46 -2.77 1.41 -12.34
C SER A 46 -3.79 2.42 -12.82
N ALA A 47 -3.61 3.70 -12.53
CA ALA A 47 -4.50 4.76 -12.98
C ALA A 47 -4.49 4.89 -14.53
N PHE A 48 -3.30 4.89 -15.15
CA PHE A 48 -3.18 4.95 -16.61
C PHE A 48 -3.82 3.74 -17.29
N VAL A 49 -3.57 2.54 -16.78
CA VAL A 49 -4.16 1.32 -17.33
C VAL A 49 -5.69 1.30 -17.13
N ALA A 50 -6.18 1.74 -15.97
CA ALA A 50 -7.62 1.77 -15.69
C ALA A 50 -8.36 2.72 -16.63
N VAL A 51 -7.83 3.95 -16.81
CA VAL A 51 -8.40 4.93 -17.74
C VAL A 51 -8.31 4.45 -19.19
N GLY A 52 -7.13 3.92 -19.59
CA GLY A 52 -6.93 3.41 -20.95
C GLY A 52 -7.86 2.24 -21.28
N ALA A 53 -8.01 1.27 -20.37
CA ALA A 53 -8.92 0.14 -20.53
C ALA A 53 -10.38 0.59 -20.63
N TYR A 54 -10.80 1.54 -19.80
CA TYR A 54 -12.14 2.12 -19.85
C TYR A 54 -12.39 2.84 -21.18
N MET A 55 -11.46 3.68 -21.64
CA MET A 55 -11.58 4.40 -22.92
C MET A 55 -11.66 3.44 -24.12
N LEU A 56 -10.81 2.41 -24.13
CA LEU A 56 -10.84 1.38 -25.19
C LEU A 56 -12.15 0.60 -25.18
N ALA A 57 -12.68 0.27 -24.01
CA ALA A 57 -13.95 -0.41 -23.88
C ALA A 57 -15.15 0.49 -24.25
N ALA A 58 -15.04 1.80 -24.06
CA ALA A 58 -16.06 2.76 -24.48
C ALA A 58 -16.11 2.93 -26.00
N SER A 59 -14.97 2.84 -26.69
CA SER A 59 -14.87 3.01 -28.14
C SER A 59 -15.06 1.70 -28.92
N ASN A 60 -14.87 0.53 -28.29
CA ASN A 60 -14.93 -0.77 -28.97
C ASN A 60 -15.81 -1.78 -28.22
N PRO A 61 -17.00 -2.13 -28.75
CA PRO A 61 -17.92 -3.10 -28.14
C PRO A 61 -17.30 -4.48 -27.91
N GLY A 62 -16.37 -4.93 -28.78
CA GLY A 62 -15.67 -6.21 -28.63
C GLY A 62 -14.75 -6.21 -27.41
N VAL A 63 -14.00 -5.12 -27.20
CA VAL A 63 -13.15 -4.94 -26.02
C VAL A 63 -13.99 -4.86 -24.74
N ARG A 64 -15.11 -4.14 -24.80
CA ARG A 64 -16.06 -4.04 -23.68
C ARG A 64 -16.61 -5.41 -23.29
N LEU A 65 -17.03 -6.21 -24.26
CA LEU A 65 -17.50 -7.58 -24.02
C LEU A 65 -16.38 -8.45 -23.45
N ALA A 66 -15.18 -8.39 -24.01
CA ALA A 66 -14.05 -9.17 -23.54
C ALA A 66 -13.68 -8.85 -22.09
N LEU A 67 -13.52 -7.57 -21.73
CA LEU A 67 -13.08 -7.15 -20.40
C LEU A 67 -14.16 -7.31 -19.32
N TYR A 68 -15.43 -6.98 -19.65
CA TYR A 68 -16.46 -6.84 -18.63
C TYR A 68 -17.62 -7.85 -18.78
N GLY A 69 -17.82 -8.42 -19.97
CA GLY A 69 -18.92 -9.34 -20.26
C GLY A 69 -18.53 -10.81 -20.34
N SER A 70 -17.23 -11.11 -20.50
CA SER A 70 -16.73 -12.48 -20.66
C SER A 70 -16.25 -13.09 -19.33
N PRO A 71 -15.99 -14.41 -19.27
CA PRO A 71 -15.34 -15.04 -18.11
C PRO A 71 -13.98 -14.45 -17.76
N LEU A 72 -13.30 -13.75 -18.69
CA LEU A 72 -12.02 -13.08 -18.48
C LEU A 72 -12.09 -12.06 -17.34
N ARG A 73 -13.25 -11.44 -17.09
CA ARG A 73 -13.45 -10.51 -15.96
C ARG A 73 -13.06 -11.12 -14.61
N TRP A 74 -13.36 -12.41 -14.40
CA TRP A 74 -13.04 -13.09 -13.15
C TRP A 74 -11.54 -13.31 -12.99
N ILE A 75 -10.86 -13.62 -14.12
CA ILE A 75 -9.41 -13.75 -14.13
C ILE A 75 -8.77 -12.38 -13.80
N ILE A 76 -9.22 -11.31 -14.46
CA ILE A 76 -8.70 -9.94 -14.21
C ILE A 76 -8.92 -9.54 -12.75
N MET A 77 -10.08 -9.86 -12.17
CA MET A 77 -10.42 -9.52 -10.80
C MET A 77 -9.59 -10.29 -9.76
N LEU A 78 -9.27 -11.56 -10.04
CA LEU A 78 -8.54 -12.43 -9.11
C LEU A 78 -7.02 -12.41 -9.33
N ALA A 79 -6.55 -12.03 -10.52
CA ALA A 79 -5.14 -12.05 -10.86
C ALA A 79 -4.26 -11.20 -9.92
N PRO A 80 -4.65 -10.00 -9.43
CA PRO A 80 -3.85 -9.26 -8.46
C PRO A 80 -3.50 -10.07 -7.22
N LEU A 81 -4.43 -10.90 -6.72
CA LEU A 81 -4.18 -11.78 -5.58
C LEU A 81 -3.08 -12.81 -5.91
N GLY A 82 -3.11 -13.38 -7.12
CA GLY A 82 -2.07 -14.31 -7.59
C GLY A 82 -0.68 -13.65 -7.64
N PHE A 83 -0.59 -12.40 -8.09
CA PHE A 83 0.67 -11.64 -8.09
C PHE A 83 1.20 -11.37 -6.68
N VAL A 84 0.33 -10.98 -5.74
CA VAL A 84 0.70 -10.76 -4.33
C VAL A 84 1.23 -12.07 -3.72
N MET A 85 0.53 -13.17 -3.93
CA MET A 85 0.97 -14.48 -3.45
C MET A 85 2.31 -14.89 -4.07
N PHE A 86 2.48 -14.72 -5.38
CA PHE A 86 3.75 -15.02 -6.07
C PHE A 86 4.90 -14.20 -5.49
N MET A 87 4.74 -12.88 -5.34
CA MET A 87 5.77 -12.01 -4.78
C MET A 87 6.13 -12.41 -3.34
N SER A 88 5.12 -12.73 -2.52
CA SER A 88 5.34 -13.13 -1.11
C SER A 88 6.07 -14.46 -0.99
N PHE A 89 5.64 -15.50 -1.73
CA PHE A 89 6.24 -16.83 -1.63
C PHE A 89 7.59 -16.96 -2.34
N ARG A 90 7.87 -16.12 -3.33
CA ARG A 90 9.10 -16.18 -4.12
C ARG A 90 10.12 -15.11 -3.74
N PHE A 91 9.86 -14.31 -2.70
CA PHE A 91 10.69 -13.18 -2.28
C PHE A 91 12.18 -13.51 -2.17
N ASP A 92 12.52 -14.62 -1.49
CA ASP A 92 13.91 -15.01 -1.26
C ASP A 92 14.60 -15.57 -2.51
N ARG A 93 13.82 -16.15 -3.44
CA ARG A 93 14.33 -16.93 -4.58
C ARG A 93 14.52 -16.15 -5.86
N VAL A 94 13.91 -14.97 -5.98
CA VAL A 94 13.96 -14.18 -7.22
C VAL A 94 14.82 -12.93 -7.05
N SER A 95 15.38 -12.45 -8.17
CA SER A 95 16.18 -11.22 -8.18
C SER A 95 15.29 -9.99 -7.93
N TYR A 96 15.91 -8.88 -7.49
CA TYR A 96 15.20 -7.60 -7.36
C TYR A 96 14.53 -7.17 -8.68
N GLN A 97 15.20 -7.33 -9.81
CA GLN A 97 14.64 -6.97 -11.12
C GLN A 97 13.40 -7.78 -11.46
N SER A 98 13.39 -9.08 -11.15
CA SER A 98 12.21 -9.92 -11.36
C SER A 98 11.04 -9.51 -10.46
N LEU A 99 11.31 -9.16 -9.20
CA LEU A 99 10.28 -8.63 -8.29
C LEU A 99 9.73 -7.29 -8.78
N LEU A 100 10.60 -6.40 -9.27
CA LEU A 100 10.22 -5.10 -9.80
C LEU A 100 9.31 -5.23 -11.04
N PHE A 101 9.68 -6.11 -11.98
CA PHE A 101 8.85 -6.42 -13.15
C PHE A 101 7.49 -7.00 -12.74
N THR A 102 7.50 -7.92 -11.77
CA THR A 102 6.27 -8.52 -11.23
C THR A 102 5.38 -7.46 -10.56
N PHE A 103 5.97 -6.51 -9.84
CA PHE A 103 5.24 -5.40 -9.24
C PHE A 103 4.59 -4.48 -10.28
N TRP A 104 5.28 -4.16 -11.38
CA TRP A 104 4.70 -3.36 -12.46
C TRP A 104 3.59 -4.11 -13.21
N ALA A 105 3.79 -5.41 -13.47
CA ALA A 105 2.75 -6.26 -14.04
C ALA A 105 1.52 -6.34 -13.13
N PHE A 106 1.74 -6.53 -11.81
CA PHE A 106 0.69 -6.45 -10.80
C PHE A 106 -0.06 -5.12 -10.85
N ALA A 107 0.65 -3.98 -10.88
CA ALA A 107 0.02 -2.66 -10.94
C ALA A 107 -0.81 -2.48 -12.22
N ALA A 108 -0.35 -2.98 -13.37
CA ALA A 108 -1.09 -2.94 -14.62
C ALA A 108 -2.36 -3.80 -14.55
N VAL A 109 -2.28 -5.03 -14.04
CA VAL A 109 -3.43 -5.92 -13.88
C VAL A 109 -4.42 -5.37 -12.85
N MET A 110 -3.93 -4.76 -11.77
CA MET A 110 -4.79 -4.06 -10.81
C MET A 110 -5.50 -2.89 -11.50
N GLY A 111 -4.83 -2.14 -12.37
CA GLY A 111 -5.46 -1.10 -13.18
C GLY A 111 -6.61 -1.62 -14.06
N LEU A 112 -6.40 -2.77 -14.73
CA LEU A 112 -7.47 -3.43 -15.48
C LEU A 112 -8.66 -3.79 -14.59
N SER A 113 -8.42 -4.33 -13.41
CA SER A 113 -9.46 -4.63 -12.42
C SER A 113 -10.21 -3.36 -11.98
N LEU A 114 -9.47 -2.29 -11.66
CA LEU A 114 -10.04 -1.01 -11.24
C LEU A 114 -10.81 -0.29 -12.36
N SER A 115 -10.59 -0.61 -13.63
CA SER A 115 -11.32 -0.01 -14.75
C SER A 115 -12.83 -0.24 -14.68
N THR A 116 -13.27 -1.31 -14.01
CA THR A 116 -14.70 -1.61 -13.78
C THR A 116 -15.40 -0.52 -12.95
N TRP A 117 -14.66 0.24 -12.15
CA TRP A 117 -15.22 1.29 -11.29
C TRP A 117 -15.74 2.47 -12.08
N PHE A 118 -15.16 2.73 -13.27
CA PHE A 118 -15.67 3.77 -14.20
C PHE A 118 -17.04 3.41 -14.79
N LEU A 119 -17.43 2.12 -14.74
CA LEU A 119 -18.79 1.70 -15.14
C LEU A 119 -19.82 1.97 -14.03
N VAL A 120 -19.36 1.99 -12.77
CA VAL A 120 -20.24 2.09 -11.59
C VAL A 120 -20.30 3.51 -11.05
N PHE A 121 -19.19 4.25 -11.06
CA PHE A 121 -19.07 5.57 -10.45
C PHE A 121 -18.75 6.65 -11.48
N LYS A 122 -19.23 7.86 -11.23
CA LYS A 122 -18.89 9.04 -12.03
C LYS A 122 -17.40 9.35 -11.92
N VAL A 123 -16.77 9.67 -13.05
CA VAL A 123 -15.32 9.96 -13.13
C VAL A 123 -14.90 11.05 -12.13
N GLY A 124 -15.67 12.15 -12.06
CA GLY A 124 -15.40 13.22 -11.10
C GLY A 124 -15.38 12.77 -9.65
N SER A 125 -16.27 11.81 -9.30
CA SER A 125 -16.32 11.24 -7.95
C SER A 125 -15.11 10.34 -7.67
N ILE A 126 -14.67 9.56 -8.64
CA ILE A 126 -13.45 8.73 -8.53
C ILE A 126 -12.24 9.63 -8.24
N ILE A 127 -12.08 10.73 -9.01
CA ILE A 127 -10.98 11.68 -8.82
C ILE A 127 -11.06 12.35 -7.44
N GLN A 128 -12.23 12.82 -7.04
CA GLN A 128 -12.43 13.47 -5.74
C GLN A 128 -12.05 12.52 -4.59
N VAL A 129 -12.55 11.28 -4.60
CA VAL A 129 -12.28 10.30 -3.55
C VAL A 129 -10.81 9.86 -3.58
N PHE A 130 -10.18 9.80 -4.75
CA PHE A 130 -8.74 9.54 -4.85
C PHE A 130 -7.92 10.58 -4.08
N PHE A 131 -8.19 11.87 -4.24
CA PHE A 131 -7.48 12.92 -3.50
C PHE A 131 -7.79 12.91 -2.00
N VAL A 132 -9.04 12.62 -1.61
CA VAL A 132 -9.40 12.43 -0.20
C VAL A 132 -8.61 11.27 0.41
N THR A 133 -8.54 10.14 -0.32
CA THR A 133 -7.76 8.97 0.11
C THR A 133 -6.27 9.32 0.22
N ALA A 134 -5.71 10.04 -0.76
CA ALA A 134 -4.30 10.43 -0.75
C ALA A 134 -3.97 11.34 0.44
N ALA A 135 -4.85 12.27 0.79
CA ALA A 135 -4.68 13.14 1.95
C ALA A 135 -4.77 12.34 3.27
N ALA A 136 -5.78 11.47 3.41
CA ALA A 136 -5.94 10.62 4.58
C ALA A 136 -4.75 9.66 4.74
N PHE A 137 -4.36 8.98 3.66
CA PHE A 137 -3.22 8.06 3.64
C PHE A 137 -1.91 8.77 4.01
N GLY A 138 -1.66 9.96 3.45
CA GLY A 138 -0.49 10.77 3.77
C GLY A 138 -0.43 11.15 5.25
N GLY A 139 -1.55 11.57 5.84
CA GLY A 139 -1.65 11.87 7.27
C GLY A 139 -1.41 10.65 8.16
N LEU A 140 -2.01 9.50 7.81
CA LEU A 140 -1.83 8.24 8.53
C LEU A 140 -0.39 7.72 8.44
N SER A 141 0.22 7.78 7.25
CA SER A 141 1.63 7.44 7.05
C SER A 141 2.56 8.36 7.83
N LEU A 142 2.30 9.66 7.82
CA LEU A 142 3.09 10.60 8.61
C LEU A 142 2.98 10.32 10.11
N TYR A 143 1.79 10.02 10.60
CA TYR A 143 1.57 9.60 11.98
C TYR A 143 2.35 8.32 12.31
N GLY A 144 2.25 7.27 11.48
CA GLY A 144 2.99 6.02 11.65
C GLY A 144 4.51 6.22 11.65
N TYR A 145 5.02 7.10 10.79
CA TYR A 145 6.44 7.41 10.70
C TYR A 145 6.97 8.19 11.91
N THR A 146 6.19 9.13 12.45
CA THR A 146 6.64 10.09 13.48
C THR A 146 6.33 9.65 14.90
N THR A 147 5.30 8.80 15.09
CA THR A 147 4.89 8.39 16.44
C THR A 147 5.99 7.59 17.14
N ARG A 148 6.14 7.85 18.45
CA ARG A 148 7.06 7.13 19.34
C ARG A 148 6.37 5.98 20.07
N LYS A 149 5.04 5.91 20.01
CA LYS A 149 4.27 4.82 20.63
C LYS A 149 4.27 3.62 19.69
N SER A 150 4.49 2.42 20.22
CA SER A 150 4.38 1.19 19.44
C SER A 150 2.93 1.00 18.98
N LEU A 151 2.76 0.82 17.68
CA LEU A 151 1.47 0.52 17.06
C LEU A 151 1.22 -0.99 16.89
N SER A 152 2.11 -1.85 17.40
CA SER A 152 2.05 -3.30 17.19
C SER A 152 0.75 -3.94 17.69
N ALA A 153 0.25 -3.54 18.87
CA ALA A 153 -1.02 -4.04 19.40
C ALA A 153 -2.20 -3.62 18.51
N MET A 154 -2.21 -2.36 18.04
CA MET A 154 -3.22 -1.87 17.11
C MET A 154 -3.14 -2.61 15.77
N GLY A 155 -1.93 -2.82 15.25
CA GLY A 155 -1.72 -3.56 14.01
C GLY A 155 -2.21 -5.00 14.09
N ALA A 156 -1.92 -5.71 15.18
CA ALA A 156 -2.43 -7.06 15.41
C ALA A 156 -3.97 -7.09 15.46
N PHE A 157 -4.59 -6.11 16.14
CA PHE A 157 -6.04 -6.00 16.21
C PHE A 157 -6.65 -5.71 14.83
N MET A 158 -6.06 -4.80 14.04
CA MET A 158 -6.51 -4.50 12.68
C MET A 158 -6.33 -5.70 11.74
N ALA A 159 -5.24 -6.46 11.86
CA ALA A 159 -5.02 -7.66 11.05
C ALA A 159 -6.07 -8.76 11.35
N MET A 160 -6.42 -8.95 12.62
CA MET A 160 -7.53 -9.85 12.98
C MET A 160 -8.87 -9.31 12.47
N GLY A 161 -9.11 -8.00 12.59
CA GLY A 161 -10.27 -7.33 12.05
C GLY A 161 -10.41 -7.48 10.54
N LEU A 162 -9.30 -7.48 9.80
CA LEU A 162 -9.28 -7.73 8.36
C LEU A 162 -9.79 -9.13 8.00
N ILE A 163 -9.38 -10.15 8.75
CA ILE A 163 -9.89 -11.51 8.56
C ILE A 163 -11.40 -11.54 8.79
N GLY A 164 -11.87 -10.93 9.88
CA GLY A 164 -13.30 -10.81 10.18
C GLY A 164 -14.07 -10.05 9.09
N LEU A 165 -13.49 -8.96 8.57
CA LEU A 165 -14.07 -8.19 7.47
C LEU A 165 -14.21 -9.03 6.20
N ILE A 166 -13.20 -9.81 5.82
CA ILE A 166 -13.25 -10.69 4.65
C ILE A 166 -14.36 -11.72 4.82
N VAL A 167 -14.45 -12.38 5.97
CA VAL A 167 -15.52 -13.35 6.25
C VAL A 167 -16.90 -12.70 6.18
N ALA A 168 -17.05 -11.51 6.79
CA ALA A 168 -18.31 -10.78 6.76
C ALA A 168 -18.70 -10.31 5.35
N MET A 169 -17.75 -9.94 4.50
CA MET A 169 -18.00 -9.63 3.09
C MET A 169 -18.45 -10.86 2.32
N LEU A 170 -17.85 -12.03 2.56
CA LEU A 170 -18.28 -13.30 1.96
C LEU A 170 -19.71 -13.67 2.39
N ILE A 171 -20.05 -13.48 3.66
CA ILE A 171 -21.43 -13.68 4.14
C ILE A 171 -22.38 -12.71 3.44
N ASN A 172 -21.97 -11.45 3.23
CA ASN A 172 -22.84 -10.47 2.57
C ASN A 172 -23.11 -10.78 1.08
N LEU A 173 -22.30 -11.60 0.42
CA LEU A 173 -22.59 -12.09 -0.93
C LEU A 173 -23.90 -12.91 -0.96
N PHE A 174 -24.24 -13.58 0.13
CA PHE A 174 -25.46 -14.37 0.27
C PHE A 174 -26.62 -13.57 0.85
N VAL A 175 -26.32 -12.72 1.87
CA VAL A 175 -27.33 -11.91 2.55
C VAL A 175 -27.80 -10.74 1.70
N GLN A 176 -26.90 -10.16 0.89
CA GLN A 176 -27.16 -9.04 -0.04
C GLN A 176 -27.78 -7.81 0.64
N SER A 177 -27.45 -7.57 1.91
CA SER A 177 -27.94 -6.44 2.67
C SER A 177 -27.14 -5.17 2.38
N SER A 178 -27.81 -4.13 1.87
CA SER A 178 -27.19 -2.82 1.64
C SER A 178 -26.73 -2.12 2.92
N ALA A 179 -27.51 -2.24 4.00
CA ALA A 179 -27.14 -1.67 5.29
C ALA A 179 -25.92 -2.39 5.89
N PHE A 180 -25.85 -3.72 5.75
CA PHE A 180 -24.69 -4.50 6.17
C PHE A 180 -23.46 -4.13 5.33
N GLN A 181 -23.60 -4.02 3.99
CA GLN A 181 -22.52 -3.55 3.12
C GLN A 181 -21.98 -2.18 3.51
N PHE A 182 -22.87 -1.24 3.86
CA PHE A 182 -22.46 0.09 4.30
C PHE A 182 -21.66 0.03 5.61
N ALA A 183 -22.09 -0.78 6.58
CA ALA A 183 -21.34 -1.01 7.82
C ALA A 183 -19.97 -1.63 7.56
N LEU A 184 -19.88 -2.63 6.67
CA LEU A 184 -18.60 -3.25 6.26
C LEU A 184 -17.65 -2.24 5.61
N ASN A 185 -18.18 -1.32 4.81
CA ASN A 185 -17.37 -0.27 4.20
C ASN A 185 -16.76 0.67 5.25
N ILE A 186 -17.54 1.09 6.27
CA ILE A 186 -17.03 1.91 7.38
C ILE A 186 -15.94 1.17 8.16
N ILE A 187 -16.20 -0.10 8.51
CA ILE A 187 -15.23 -0.94 9.22
C ILE A 187 -13.97 -1.11 8.40
N GLY A 188 -14.09 -1.30 7.08
CA GLY A 188 -12.97 -1.39 6.16
C GLY A 188 -12.10 -0.14 6.15
N VAL A 189 -12.71 1.06 6.13
CA VAL A 189 -11.97 2.34 6.24
C VAL A 189 -11.16 2.38 7.53
N VAL A 190 -11.76 2.03 8.67
CA VAL A 190 -11.07 2.04 9.98
C VAL A 190 -9.90 1.05 10.00
N ILE A 191 -10.13 -0.17 9.51
CA ILE A 191 -9.10 -1.21 9.45
C ILE A 191 -7.92 -0.75 8.58
N PHE A 192 -8.14 -0.32 7.34
CA PHE A 192 -7.06 0.07 6.45
C PHE A 192 -6.39 1.39 6.84
N ALA A 193 -7.10 2.28 7.52
CA ALA A 193 -6.49 3.46 8.16
C ALA A 193 -5.49 3.03 9.25
N GLY A 194 -5.90 2.13 10.16
CA GLY A 194 -5.03 1.60 11.20
C GLY A 194 -3.84 0.81 10.65
N LEU A 195 -4.08 -0.05 9.64
CA LEU A 195 -3.02 -0.80 8.96
C LEU A 195 -2.02 0.13 8.26
N THR A 196 -2.46 1.22 7.63
CA THR A 196 -1.57 2.20 6.99
C THR A 196 -0.58 2.79 7.99
N ALA A 197 -1.05 3.24 9.15
CA ALA A 197 -0.18 3.80 10.18
C ALA A 197 0.78 2.74 10.75
N TRP A 198 0.27 1.54 11.07
CA TRP A 198 1.08 0.45 11.60
C TRP A 198 2.11 -0.06 10.60
N ASP A 199 1.72 -0.30 9.35
CA ASP A 199 2.64 -0.76 8.31
C ASP A 199 3.75 0.24 8.04
N THR A 200 3.43 1.55 8.04
CA THR A 200 4.45 2.59 7.90
C THR A 200 5.46 2.54 9.05
N GLN A 201 5.01 2.38 10.30
CA GLN A 201 5.92 2.20 11.44
C GLN A 201 6.75 0.94 11.30
N ARG A 202 6.13 -0.20 10.98
CA ARG A 202 6.80 -1.48 10.80
C ARG A 202 7.87 -1.43 9.69
N LEU A 203 7.58 -0.75 8.57
CA LEU A 203 8.53 -0.58 7.48
C LEU A 203 9.72 0.29 7.91
N LYS A 204 9.47 1.37 8.65
CA LYS A 204 10.53 2.19 9.24
C LYS A 204 11.43 1.35 10.16
N ASP A 205 10.83 0.56 11.05
CA ASP A 205 11.56 -0.26 12.03
C ASP A 205 12.32 -1.44 11.35
N SER A 206 11.88 -1.89 10.17
CA SER A 206 12.57 -2.92 9.40
C SER A 206 13.87 -2.45 8.76
N TYR A 207 14.12 -1.14 8.69
CA TYR A 207 15.35 -0.58 8.12
C TYR A 207 16.62 -1.12 8.81
N ASP A 208 16.59 -1.28 10.13
CA ASP A 208 17.73 -1.81 10.91
C ASP A 208 18.18 -3.20 10.44
N GLN A 209 17.24 -4.01 9.97
CA GLN A 209 17.49 -5.37 9.52
C GLN A 209 18.10 -5.44 8.11
N VAL A 210 17.87 -4.42 7.28
CA VAL A 210 18.23 -4.43 5.85
C VAL A 210 19.30 -3.40 5.48
N ALA A 211 19.67 -2.50 6.39
CA ALA A 211 20.60 -1.40 6.13
C ALA A 211 22.00 -1.87 5.68
N HIS A 212 22.37 -3.10 6.00
CA HIS A 212 23.70 -3.68 5.72
C HIS A 212 23.81 -4.33 4.33
N ASP A 213 22.68 -4.60 3.65
CA ASP A 213 22.64 -5.22 2.33
C ASP A 213 21.75 -4.41 1.38
N GLY A 214 22.39 -3.73 0.42
CA GLY A 214 21.70 -2.89 -0.55
C GLY A 214 20.70 -3.65 -1.43
N THR A 215 20.98 -4.93 -1.74
CA THR A 215 20.06 -5.76 -2.53
C THR A 215 18.84 -6.16 -1.70
N LEU A 216 19.06 -6.56 -0.46
CA LEU A 216 17.99 -6.89 0.47
C LEU A 216 17.14 -5.67 0.76
N MET A 217 17.76 -4.51 1.01
CA MET A 217 17.08 -3.24 1.23
C MET A 217 16.20 -2.85 0.04
N ALA A 218 16.67 -3.02 -1.20
CA ALA A 218 15.89 -2.76 -2.40
C ALA A 218 14.67 -3.69 -2.51
N LYS A 219 14.83 -4.99 -2.22
CA LYS A 219 13.72 -5.95 -2.19
C LYS A 219 12.68 -5.61 -1.12
N TYR A 220 13.13 -5.29 0.11
CA TYR A 220 12.24 -4.89 1.20
C TYR A 220 11.52 -3.58 0.89
N SER A 221 12.20 -2.61 0.26
CA SER A 221 11.57 -1.37 -0.21
C SER A 221 10.43 -1.65 -1.19
N LEU A 222 10.62 -2.59 -2.13
CA LEU A 222 9.60 -2.96 -3.10
C LEU A 222 8.41 -3.69 -2.46
N MET A 223 8.66 -4.61 -1.52
CA MET A 223 7.61 -5.29 -0.78
C MET A 223 6.85 -4.34 0.16
N GLY A 224 7.57 -3.38 0.76
CA GLY A 224 6.94 -2.30 1.51
C GLY A 224 6.04 -1.43 0.64
N ALA A 225 6.49 -1.12 -0.57
CA ALA A 225 5.68 -0.40 -1.56
C ALA A 225 4.40 -1.19 -1.93
N LEU A 226 4.50 -2.50 -2.13
CA LEU A 226 3.34 -3.36 -2.38
C LEU A 226 2.34 -3.31 -1.20
N THR A 227 2.85 -3.42 0.05
CA THR A 227 2.00 -3.35 1.25
C THR A 227 1.25 -2.02 1.33
N LEU A 228 1.97 -0.89 1.20
CA LEU A 228 1.35 0.44 1.26
C LEU A 228 0.42 0.70 0.06
N TYR A 229 0.76 0.19 -1.13
CA TYR A 229 -0.09 0.23 -2.29
C TYR A 229 -1.43 -0.49 -2.04
N LEU A 230 -1.39 -1.70 -1.47
CA LEU A 230 -2.61 -2.46 -1.14
C LEU A 230 -3.44 -1.73 -0.09
N ASN A 231 -2.82 -1.16 0.95
CA ASN A 231 -3.53 -0.36 1.94
C ASN A 231 -4.22 0.85 1.30
N PHE A 232 -3.51 1.56 0.39
CA PHE A 232 -4.08 2.70 -0.33
C PHE A 232 -5.28 2.30 -1.19
N ILE A 233 -5.14 1.27 -2.02
CA ILE A 233 -6.20 0.83 -2.92
C ILE A 233 -7.43 0.35 -2.15
N ASN A 234 -7.24 -0.40 -1.06
CA ASN A 234 -8.36 -0.85 -0.24
C ASN A 234 -9.05 0.32 0.47
N LEU A 235 -8.28 1.26 1.05
CA LEU A 235 -8.82 2.47 1.66
C LEU A 235 -9.63 3.28 0.63
N PHE A 236 -9.08 3.48 -0.57
CA PHE A 236 -9.75 4.14 -1.69
C PHE A 236 -11.06 3.45 -2.07
N GLN A 237 -11.05 2.12 -2.19
CA GLN A 237 -12.25 1.35 -2.57
C GLN A 237 -13.37 1.49 -1.54
N PHE A 238 -13.04 1.40 -0.24
CA PHE A 238 -14.04 1.57 0.82
C PHE A 238 -14.56 3.01 0.88
N LEU A 239 -13.69 4.01 0.76
CA LEU A 239 -14.10 5.42 0.70
C LEU A 239 -14.96 5.69 -0.54
N LEU A 240 -14.60 5.16 -1.72
CA LEU A 240 -15.37 5.31 -2.94
C LEU A 240 -16.76 4.64 -2.81
N SER A 241 -16.84 3.51 -2.12
CA SER A 241 -18.12 2.83 -1.86
C SER A 241 -19.06 3.63 -0.94
N ILE A 242 -18.48 4.46 -0.04
CA ILE A 242 -19.26 5.31 0.89
C ILE A 242 -19.60 6.67 0.25
N MET A 243 -18.62 7.33 -0.38
CA MET A 243 -18.69 8.72 -0.81
C MET A 243 -18.95 8.87 -2.31
N GLY A 244 -18.77 7.79 -3.08
CA GLY A 244 -18.81 7.82 -4.54
C GLY A 244 -20.22 8.00 -5.08
N ASN A 245 -20.39 8.94 -6.02
CA ASN A 245 -21.62 9.10 -6.77
C ASN A 245 -21.67 8.06 -7.90
N ARG A 246 -22.72 7.23 -7.91
CA ARG A 246 -22.91 6.20 -8.94
C ARG A 246 -23.43 6.79 -10.24
N ASN A 247 -23.12 6.13 -11.35
CA ASN A 247 -23.79 6.36 -12.63
C ASN A 247 -25.23 5.85 -12.51
N ASN A 248 -26.20 6.70 -12.84
CA ASN A 248 -27.61 6.30 -12.91
C ASN A 248 -27.88 5.63 -14.24
#